data_7dc886f5f62389286836297857997b6a
#
_entry.id   7dc886f5f62389286836297857997b6a
#
_cell.length_a   1.000
_cell.length_b   1.000
_cell.length_c   1.000
_cell.angle_alpha   90.00
_cell.angle_beta   90.00
_cell.angle_gamma   90.00
#
_symmetry.space_group_name_H-M   'P 1'
#
loop_
_entity.id
_entity.type
_entity.pdbx_description
1 polymer ?
#
loop_
_entity_poly.entity_id
_entity_poly.type
_entity_poly.pdbx_seq_one_letter_code
_entity_poly.pdbx_strand_id
1 'polypeptide(L)'
;MNRRDMLKLAFLAALPTVPGVATAGSDGGTPPLGYKVLTATRPGLNRDVPPGKESLMWVANSSTLIYGARDAVLVDTFLTVEQCHGLADAIVASGKTLKAIYVTHAHGDHFFGIKVLQDRFPHVKALATPEVVARMKLQITPEKLNARWRKLFPNQIPDVISIADSLEGNEIDLEGSKLVVVRLGHTDTDDTTCLHVPSIGLVLAGDAIYNGIHPFLNESNRQTRLQWLAALDKIDALKPSAVVAGHKIPTNDDSPRNIEETRQYIRDFIRLNDATKTARELYDRMLELYPDRANPGSLWSSAAAAKAES
;
A
#
# COMPACT_ATOMS: atom_id res chain seq x y z
N MET A 1 -25.60 23.39 -16.05
CA MET A 1 -24.78 22.15 -16.07
C MET A 1 -24.17 22.01 -14.70
N ASN A 2 -24.65 21.06 -13.92
CA ASN A 2 -24.42 20.97 -12.47
C ASN A 2 -23.11 20.24 -12.17
N ARG A 3 -22.28 20.80 -11.28
CA ARG A 3 -20.95 20.26 -10.89
C ARG A 3 -21.00 18.92 -10.09
N ARG A 4 -22.10 18.20 -10.12
CA ARG A 4 -22.32 16.95 -9.36
C ARG A 4 -22.05 15.65 -10.10
N ASP A 5 -21.70 15.69 -11.39
CA ASP A 5 -21.66 14.47 -12.23
C ASP A 5 -20.24 13.99 -12.62
N MET A 6 -19.17 14.44 -11.94
CA MET A 6 -17.78 14.11 -12.33
C MET A 6 -17.01 13.25 -11.30
N LEU A 7 -17.72 12.44 -10.51
CA LEU A 7 -17.08 11.43 -9.65
C LEU A 7 -17.68 10.05 -9.91
N LYS A 8 -17.59 9.57 -11.15
CA LYS A 8 -17.79 8.15 -11.40
C LYS A 8 -16.51 7.42 -11.03
N LEU A 9 -16.55 6.70 -9.89
CA LEU A 9 -15.51 5.72 -9.53
C LEU A 9 -15.38 4.71 -10.69
N ALA A 10 -14.28 4.78 -11.42
CA ALA A 10 -13.91 3.74 -12.34
C ALA A 10 -13.25 2.60 -11.55
N PHE A 11 -14.06 1.63 -11.11
CA PHE A 11 -13.54 0.32 -10.72
C PHE A 11 -13.09 -0.40 -12.00
N LEU A 12 -11.85 -0.21 -12.42
CA LEU A 12 -11.27 -1.04 -13.47
C LEU A 12 -10.83 -2.38 -12.86
N ALA A 13 -11.67 -3.39 -13.00
CA ALA A 13 -11.29 -4.77 -12.75
C ALA A 13 -10.56 -5.30 -13.99
N ALA A 14 -9.24 -5.20 -14.01
CA ALA A 14 -8.43 -5.95 -14.96
C ALA A 14 -8.37 -7.40 -14.50
N LEU A 15 -8.98 -8.29 -15.28
CA LEU A 15 -8.82 -9.74 -15.13
C LEU A 15 -7.56 -10.15 -15.90
N PRO A 16 -6.52 -10.69 -15.25
CA PRO A 16 -5.51 -11.41 -15.99
C PRO A 16 -6.11 -12.72 -16.46
N THR A 17 -6.17 -12.94 -17.77
CA THR A 17 -6.46 -14.24 -18.36
C THR A 17 -5.26 -15.15 -18.16
N VAL A 18 -5.42 -16.17 -17.32
CA VAL A 18 -4.45 -17.25 -17.18
C VAL A 18 -4.68 -18.24 -18.32
N PRO A 19 -3.69 -18.54 -19.17
CA PRO A 19 -3.83 -19.57 -20.19
C PRO A 19 -3.64 -20.96 -19.58
N GLY A 20 -4.56 -21.87 -19.88
CA GLY A 20 -4.36 -23.32 -19.89
C GLY A 20 -4.57 -24.05 -18.57
N VAL A 21 -5.81 -24.48 -18.31
CA VAL A 21 -6.10 -25.57 -17.37
C VAL A 21 -5.71 -26.88 -18.04
N ALA A 22 -4.57 -27.43 -17.64
CA ALA A 22 -4.30 -28.84 -17.84
C ALA A 22 -5.06 -29.62 -16.74
N THR A 23 -5.92 -30.54 -17.16
CA THR A 23 -6.57 -31.50 -16.25
C THR A 23 -5.50 -32.45 -15.72
N ALA A 24 -5.02 -32.24 -14.52
CA ALA A 24 -4.18 -33.18 -13.78
C ALA A 24 -5.04 -33.94 -12.76
N GLY A 25 -4.71 -35.19 -12.59
CA GLY A 25 -5.41 -36.18 -11.76
C GLY A 25 -5.54 -35.79 -10.31
N SER A 26 -6.49 -36.41 -9.63
CA SER A 26 -6.87 -36.25 -8.23
C SER A 26 -5.78 -36.74 -7.26
N ASP A 27 -4.72 -35.98 -7.11
CA ASP A 27 -3.94 -35.98 -5.88
C ASP A 27 -4.57 -34.96 -4.95
N GLY A 28 -4.86 -35.33 -3.69
CA GLY A 28 -5.57 -34.52 -2.69
C GLY A 28 -4.81 -33.28 -2.20
N GLY A 29 -4.22 -32.53 -3.12
CA GLY A 29 -3.53 -31.28 -2.88
C GLY A 29 -4.52 -30.11 -2.70
N THR A 30 -4.25 -29.25 -1.74
CA THR A 30 -4.97 -27.98 -1.55
C THR A 30 -4.98 -27.19 -2.88
N PRO A 31 -6.14 -26.70 -3.36
CA PRO A 31 -6.18 -25.87 -4.57
C PRO A 31 -5.24 -24.68 -4.43
N PRO A 32 -4.56 -24.28 -5.52
CA PRO A 32 -3.66 -23.14 -5.46
C PRO A 32 -4.42 -21.88 -5.06
N LEU A 33 -3.78 -21.03 -4.23
CA LEU A 33 -4.31 -19.72 -3.87
C LEU A 33 -4.37 -18.82 -5.11
N GLY A 34 -5.39 -17.95 -5.15
CA GLY A 34 -5.48 -16.84 -6.09
C GLY A 34 -5.34 -15.52 -5.36
N TYR A 35 -5.18 -14.44 -6.11
CA TYR A 35 -5.25 -13.09 -5.55
C TYR A 35 -5.92 -12.11 -6.50
N LYS A 36 -6.47 -11.04 -5.94
CA LYS A 36 -7.07 -9.92 -6.67
C LYS A 36 -6.60 -8.61 -6.05
N VAL A 37 -5.95 -7.78 -6.84
CA VAL A 37 -5.56 -6.43 -6.43
C VAL A 37 -6.73 -5.49 -6.70
N LEU A 38 -7.12 -4.75 -5.67
CA LEU A 38 -8.15 -3.72 -5.69
C LEU A 38 -7.44 -2.37 -5.50
N THR A 39 -7.76 -1.39 -6.32
CA THR A 39 -7.16 -0.06 -6.24
C THR A 39 -8.24 0.99 -6.06
N ALA A 40 -7.96 1.98 -5.22
CA ALA A 40 -8.81 3.14 -5.04
C ALA A 40 -8.00 4.42 -5.26
N THR A 41 -8.51 5.33 -6.07
CA THR A 41 -7.85 6.59 -6.39
C THR A 41 -8.49 7.75 -5.60
N ARG A 42 -7.68 8.73 -5.26
CA ARG A 42 -8.10 9.97 -4.62
C ARG A 42 -7.25 11.15 -5.07
N PRO A 43 -7.72 12.41 -4.94
CA PRO A 43 -6.88 13.58 -5.16
C PRO A 43 -5.66 13.59 -4.23
N GLY A 44 -4.54 14.11 -4.70
CA GLY A 44 -3.35 14.36 -3.89
C GLY A 44 -3.64 15.40 -2.79
N LEU A 45 -2.93 15.27 -1.67
CA LEU A 45 -3.18 16.08 -0.47
C LEU A 45 -2.45 17.42 -0.45
N ASN A 46 -1.24 17.45 -1.02
CA ASN A 46 -0.41 18.64 -1.01
C ASN A 46 -0.94 19.64 -2.04
N ARG A 47 -1.22 20.86 -1.57
CA ARG A 47 -1.75 21.94 -2.41
C ARG A 47 -0.69 22.95 -2.82
N ASP A 48 0.44 22.99 -2.09
CA ASP A 48 1.56 23.92 -2.32
C ASP A 48 2.62 23.34 -3.29
N VAL A 49 2.22 22.38 -4.11
CA VAL A 49 3.10 21.75 -5.11
C VAL A 49 3.40 22.76 -6.20
N PRO A 50 4.67 22.88 -6.62
CA PRO A 50 5.00 23.70 -7.78
C PRO A 50 4.17 23.31 -9.01
N PRO A 51 3.69 24.29 -9.80
CA PRO A 51 2.81 24.05 -10.95
C PRO A 51 3.50 23.24 -12.05
N GLY A 52 2.69 22.60 -12.92
CA GLY A 52 3.17 21.94 -14.14
C GLY A 52 2.93 20.41 -14.18
N LYS A 53 2.36 19.81 -13.15
CA LYS A 53 2.02 18.37 -13.09
C LYS A 53 0.61 18.12 -12.51
N GLU A 54 -0.33 19.02 -12.78
CA GLU A 54 -1.68 19.02 -12.21
C GLU A 54 -2.46 17.74 -12.56
N SER A 55 -2.27 17.21 -13.77
CA SER A 55 -2.91 15.97 -14.23
C SER A 55 -2.43 14.72 -13.48
N LEU A 56 -1.27 14.79 -12.82
CA LEU A 56 -0.69 13.70 -12.04
C LEU A 56 -0.93 13.84 -10.52
N MET A 57 -1.64 14.90 -10.08
CA MET A 57 -1.93 15.20 -8.67
C MET A 57 -3.02 14.29 -8.08
N TRP A 58 -2.80 13.00 -8.17
CA TRP A 58 -3.69 11.97 -7.60
C TRP A 58 -2.87 10.85 -6.96
N VAL A 59 -3.52 10.08 -6.10
CA VAL A 59 -2.94 8.94 -5.38
C VAL A 59 -3.82 7.73 -5.60
N ALA A 60 -3.22 6.58 -5.80
CA ALA A 60 -3.91 5.30 -5.74
C ALA A 60 -3.31 4.42 -4.65
N ASN A 61 -4.16 3.91 -3.77
CA ASN A 61 -3.81 2.84 -2.83
C ASN A 61 -4.23 1.50 -3.41
N SER A 62 -3.52 0.44 -3.07
CA SER A 62 -3.91 -0.93 -3.34
C SER A 62 -4.26 -1.67 -2.04
N SER A 63 -5.25 -2.54 -2.15
CA SER A 63 -5.62 -3.55 -1.17
C SER A 63 -5.71 -4.88 -1.90
N THR A 64 -5.20 -5.97 -1.33
CA THR A 64 -5.15 -7.25 -2.04
C THR A 64 -5.92 -8.32 -1.30
N LEU A 65 -6.88 -8.93 -1.98
CA LEU A 65 -7.61 -10.11 -1.51
C LEU A 65 -6.87 -11.37 -1.98
N ILE A 66 -6.29 -12.12 -1.04
CA ILE A 66 -5.73 -13.46 -1.27
C ILE A 66 -6.82 -14.46 -0.94
N TYR A 67 -7.08 -15.44 -1.80
CA TYR A 67 -8.18 -16.36 -1.58
C TYR A 67 -7.85 -17.80 -1.99
N GLY A 68 -8.41 -18.72 -1.23
CA GLY A 68 -8.44 -20.14 -1.56
C GLY A 68 -9.79 -20.56 -2.16
N ALA A 69 -10.20 -21.80 -1.93
CA ALA A 69 -11.47 -22.30 -2.44
C ALA A 69 -12.68 -21.60 -1.77
N ARG A 70 -12.63 -21.32 -0.46
CA ARG A 70 -13.72 -20.77 0.34
C ARG A 70 -13.36 -19.47 1.06
N ASP A 71 -12.17 -19.44 1.63
CA ASP A 71 -11.74 -18.42 2.56
C ASP A 71 -10.79 -17.40 1.89
N ALA A 72 -10.70 -16.21 2.48
CA ALA A 72 -9.81 -15.16 2.00
C ALA A 72 -9.16 -14.38 3.14
N VAL A 73 -8.00 -13.81 2.86
CA VAL A 73 -7.29 -12.82 3.68
C VAL A 73 -7.14 -11.54 2.87
N LEU A 74 -7.51 -10.42 3.46
CA LEU A 74 -7.28 -9.11 2.87
C LEU A 74 -5.95 -8.54 3.39
N VAL A 75 -5.17 -7.90 2.51
CA VAL A 75 -3.95 -7.17 2.90
C VAL A 75 -4.16 -5.69 2.66
N ASP A 76 -4.04 -4.92 3.74
CA ASP A 76 -4.31 -3.49 3.84
C ASP A 76 -5.77 -3.10 3.53
N THR A 77 -6.16 -1.90 3.92
CA THR A 77 -7.48 -1.33 3.67
C THR A 77 -7.36 -0.03 2.88
N PHE A 78 -8.40 0.80 2.86
CA PHE A 78 -8.36 2.13 2.30
C PHE A 78 -8.61 3.21 3.36
N LEU A 79 -8.46 4.47 2.96
CA LEU A 79 -8.53 5.63 3.84
C LEU A 79 -9.96 6.05 4.17
N THR A 80 -10.83 6.14 3.14
CA THR A 80 -12.14 6.74 3.31
C THR A 80 -13.24 5.70 3.48
N VAL A 81 -14.31 6.08 4.17
CA VAL A 81 -15.50 5.22 4.37
C VAL A 81 -16.06 4.75 3.02
N GLU A 82 -16.17 5.64 2.04
CA GLU A 82 -16.68 5.30 0.71
C GLU A 82 -15.80 4.25 0.02
N GLN A 83 -14.46 4.43 0.03
CA GLN A 83 -13.52 3.47 -0.54
C GLN A 83 -13.61 2.10 0.16
N CYS A 84 -13.77 2.11 1.48
CA CYS A 84 -13.88 0.88 2.28
C CYS A 84 -15.22 0.15 2.04
N HIS A 85 -16.32 0.86 1.79
CA HIS A 85 -17.57 0.23 1.36
C HIS A 85 -17.42 -0.43 -0.01
N GLY A 86 -16.78 0.24 -0.99
CA GLY A 86 -16.47 -0.37 -2.27
C GLY A 86 -15.57 -1.60 -2.16
N LEU A 87 -14.61 -1.58 -1.22
CA LEU A 87 -13.75 -2.73 -0.91
C LEU A 87 -14.58 -3.89 -0.31
N ALA A 88 -15.49 -3.59 0.62
CA ALA A 88 -16.39 -4.58 1.20
C ALA A 88 -17.30 -5.23 0.15
N ASP A 89 -17.87 -4.44 -0.78
CA ASP A 89 -18.70 -4.93 -1.88
C ASP A 89 -17.90 -5.85 -2.82
N ALA A 90 -16.64 -5.49 -3.12
CA ALA A 90 -15.76 -6.32 -3.93
C ALA A 90 -15.41 -7.66 -3.25
N ILE A 91 -15.27 -7.69 -1.92
CA ILE A 91 -15.07 -8.91 -1.13
C ILE A 91 -16.34 -9.76 -1.18
N VAL A 92 -17.52 -9.19 -0.96
CA VAL A 92 -18.81 -9.91 -1.08
C VAL A 92 -18.96 -10.50 -2.48
N ALA A 93 -18.69 -9.72 -3.54
CA ALA A 93 -18.77 -10.17 -4.92
C ALA A 93 -17.80 -11.30 -5.27
N SER A 94 -16.72 -11.48 -4.48
CA SER A 94 -15.78 -12.60 -4.66
C SER A 94 -16.40 -13.95 -4.25
N GLY A 95 -17.48 -13.94 -3.46
CA GLY A 95 -18.09 -15.14 -2.88
C GLY A 95 -17.23 -15.83 -1.82
N LYS A 96 -16.15 -15.18 -1.34
CA LYS A 96 -15.23 -15.74 -0.35
C LYS A 96 -15.57 -15.27 1.06
N THR A 97 -15.25 -16.11 2.05
CA THR A 97 -15.38 -15.76 3.46
C THR A 97 -14.12 -15.05 3.93
N LEU A 98 -14.22 -13.77 4.26
CA LEU A 98 -13.09 -13.01 4.79
C LEU A 98 -12.76 -13.48 6.21
N LYS A 99 -11.57 -14.07 6.42
CA LYS A 99 -11.10 -14.62 7.70
C LYS A 99 -10.25 -13.63 8.48
N ALA A 100 -9.41 -12.87 7.78
CA ALA A 100 -8.53 -11.91 8.40
C ALA A 100 -8.25 -10.72 7.47
N ILE A 101 -7.90 -9.59 8.10
CA ILE A 101 -7.28 -8.43 7.46
C ILE A 101 -5.87 -8.37 8.01
N TYR A 102 -4.85 -8.41 7.17
CA TYR A 102 -3.47 -8.17 7.57
C TYR A 102 -3.08 -6.74 7.19
N VAL A 103 -2.39 -6.02 8.10
CA VAL A 103 -1.93 -4.66 7.83
C VAL A 103 -0.41 -4.64 7.81
N THR A 104 0.16 -4.11 6.71
CA THR A 104 1.60 -4.12 6.44
C THR A 104 2.36 -3.10 7.29
N HIS A 105 1.78 -1.92 7.52
CA HIS A 105 2.38 -0.82 8.27
C HIS A 105 1.31 0.15 8.79
N ALA A 106 1.71 1.16 9.56
CA ALA A 106 0.79 1.97 10.36
C ALA A 106 0.41 3.32 9.71
N HIS A 107 0.43 3.49 8.39
CA HIS A 107 -0.16 4.66 7.75
C HIS A 107 -1.69 4.52 7.64
N GLY A 108 -2.41 5.62 7.86
CA GLY A 108 -3.87 5.61 7.98
C GLY A 108 -4.60 5.08 6.74
N ASP A 109 -4.05 5.28 5.56
CA ASP A 109 -4.61 4.80 4.30
C ASP A 109 -4.41 3.29 4.06
N HIS A 110 -3.80 2.58 5.01
CA HIS A 110 -3.67 1.13 5.01
C HIS A 110 -4.48 0.45 6.12
N PHE A 111 -4.96 1.19 7.16
CA PHE A 111 -5.69 0.54 8.25
C PHE A 111 -6.97 1.26 8.73
N PHE A 112 -7.24 2.50 8.32
CA PHE A 112 -8.45 3.20 8.81
C PHE A 112 -9.74 2.50 8.44
N GLY A 113 -9.74 1.72 7.36
CA GLY A 113 -10.88 0.94 6.92
C GLY A 113 -11.22 -0.29 7.78
N ILE A 114 -10.39 -0.68 8.74
CA ILE A 114 -10.62 -1.89 9.57
C ILE A 114 -12.03 -1.88 10.17
N LYS A 115 -12.43 -0.78 10.82
CA LYS A 115 -13.76 -0.70 11.46
C LYS A 115 -14.90 -0.86 10.47
N VAL A 116 -14.82 -0.23 9.31
CA VAL A 116 -15.85 -0.33 8.26
C VAL A 116 -16.00 -1.77 7.76
N LEU A 117 -14.88 -2.46 7.59
CA LEU A 117 -14.87 -3.88 7.19
C LEU A 117 -15.37 -4.79 8.31
N GLN A 118 -15.03 -4.53 9.58
CA GLN A 118 -15.53 -5.28 10.72
C GLN A 118 -17.04 -5.12 10.91
N ASP A 119 -17.60 -3.95 10.62
CA ASP A 119 -19.05 -3.75 10.65
C ASP A 119 -19.78 -4.58 9.58
N ARG A 120 -19.16 -4.76 8.42
CA ARG A 120 -19.68 -5.57 7.33
C ARG A 120 -19.43 -7.07 7.52
N PHE A 121 -18.30 -7.42 8.16
CA PHE A 121 -17.83 -8.79 8.41
C PHE A 121 -17.51 -8.98 9.91
N PRO A 122 -18.50 -9.16 10.78
CA PRO A 122 -18.33 -9.09 12.25
C PRO A 122 -17.34 -10.10 12.85
N HIS A 123 -17.03 -11.18 12.13
CA HIS A 123 -16.12 -12.23 12.60
C HIS A 123 -14.68 -12.04 12.12
N VAL A 124 -14.41 -11.01 11.30
CA VAL A 124 -13.08 -10.78 10.76
C VAL A 124 -12.14 -10.25 11.84
N LYS A 125 -10.95 -10.84 11.92
CA LYS A 125 -9.85 -10.33 12.74
C LYS A 125 -8.94 -9.44 11.90
N ALA A 126 -8.61 -8.26 12.41
CA ALA A 126 -7.52 -7.46 11.85
C ALA A 126 -6.24 -7.80 12.60
N LEU A 127 -5.16 -8.08 11.87
CA LEU A 127 -3.89 -8.57 12.40
C LEU A 127 -2.73 -7.72 11.87
N ALA A 128 -1.75 -7.45 12.71
CA ALA A 128 -0.49 -6.85 12.36
C ALA A 128 0.59 -7.30 13.34
N THR A 129 1.86 -7.03 13.04
CA THR A 129 2.90 -7.32 14.04
C THR A 129 2.73 -6.42 15.28
N PRO A 130 3.22 -6.83 16.45
CA PRO A 130 3.12 -6.02 17.67
C PRO A 130 3.70 -4.60 17.50
N GLU A 131 4.77 -4.47 16.73
CA GLU A 131 5.43 -3.21 16.43
C GLU A 131 4.50 -2.29 15.60
N VAL A 132 3.87 -2.83 14.55
CA VAL A 132 2.89 -2.09 13.71
C VAL A 132 1.68 -1.69 14.56
N VAL A 133 1.16 -2.57 15.42
CA VAL A 133 0.06 -2.26 16.34
C VAL A 133 0.43 -1.09 17.27
N ALA A 134 1.65 -1.08 17.81
CA ALA A 134 2.12 0.02 18.65
C ALA A 134 2.13 1.35 17.87
N ARG A 135 2.56 1.34 16.62
CA ARG A 135 2.54 2.51 15.73
C ARG A 135 1.13 2.96 15.38
N MET A 136 0.20 2.05 15.13
CA MET A 136 -1.22 2.39 14.89
C MET A 136 -1.80 3.20 16.05
N LYS A 137 -1.51 2.82 17.31
CA LYS A 137 -1.95 3.57 18.50
C LYS A 137 -1.47 5.01 18.48
N LEU A 138 -0.26 5.26 18.00
CA LEU A 138 0.29 6.62 17.87
C LEU A 138 -0.38 7.41 16.74
N GLN A 139 -0.82 6.75 15.66
CA GLN A 139 -1.48 7.40 14.53
C GLN A 139 -2.90 7.86 14.83
N ILE A 140 -3.60 7.18 15.74
CA ILE A 140 -5.00 7.50 16.07
C ILE A 140 -5.15 8.42 17.29
N THR A 141 -4.07 9.02 17.81
CA THR A 141 -4.21 10.01 18.88
C THR A 141 -5.09 11.18 18.41
N PRO A 142 -5.90 11.77 19.33
CA PRO A 142 -6.79 12.88 18.94
C PRO A 142 -6.04 14.03 18.25
N GLU A 143 -4.80 14.33 18.69
CA GLU A 143 -3.96 15.34 18.06
C GLU A 143 -3.68 15.01 16.61
N LYS A 144 -3.15 13.80 16.30
CA LYS A 144 -2.82 13.40 14.92
C LYS A 144 -4.05 13.30 14.03
N LEU A 145 -5.14 12.73 14.56
CA LEU A 145 -6.39 12.63 13.80
C LEU A 145 -6.95 14.01 13.44
N ASN A 146 -7.05 14.92 14.40
CA ASN A 146 -7.65 16.23 14.18
C ASN A 146 -6.71 17.18 13.43
N ALA A 147 -5.42 17.18 13.75
CA ALA A 147 -4.46 18.08 13.11
C ALA A 147 -4.18 17.73 11.65
N ARG A 148 -4.30 16.46 11.27
CA ARG A 148 -3.96 15.98 9.93
C ARG A 148 -5.16 15.36 9.21
N TRP A 149 -5.58 14.16 9.64
CA TRP A 149 -6.46 13.32 8.85
C TRP A 149 -7.88 13.89 8.69
N ARG A 150 -8.52 14.32 9.78
CA ARG A 150 -9.87 14.95 9.73
C ARG A 150 -9.87 16.30 9.04
N LYS A 151 -8.77 17.05 9.13
CA LYS A 151 -8.59 18.31 8.41
C LYS A 151 -8.43 18.10 6.91
N LEU A 152 -7.68 17.07 6.49
CA LEU A 152 -7.42 16.76 5.08
C LEU A 152 -8.61 16.04 4.43
N PHE A 153 -9.35 15.25 5.19
CA PHE A 153 -10.47 14.42 4.74
C PHE A 153 -11.71 14.67 5.61
N PRO A 154 -12.28 15.90 5.61
CA PRO A 154 -13.43 16.23 6.45
C PRO A 154 -14.62 15.32 6.11
N ASN A 155 -15.15 14.63 7.12
CA ASN A 155 -16.28 13.69 7.02
C ASN A 155 -16.06 12.51 6.06
N GLN A 156 -14.81 12.17 5.74
CA GLN A 156 -14.51 11.07 4.81
C GLN A 156 -13.84 9.88 5.50
N ILE A 157 -13.09 10.10 6.59
CA ILE A 157 -12.50 8.99 7.37
C ILE A 157 -13.51 8.47 8.40
N PRO A 158 -13.41 7.20 8.85
CA PRO A 158 -14.30 6.67 9.88
C PRO A 158 -14.27 7.50 11.17
N ASP A 159 -15.42 7.69 11.79
CA ASP A 159 -15.51 8.37 13.10
C ASP A 159 -14.79 7.58 14.18
N VAL A 160 -14.94 6.26 14.15
CA VAL A 160 -14.24 5.31 15.01
C VAL A 160 -13.23 4.54 14.17
N ILE A 161 -11.97 4.60 14.56
CA ILE A 161 -10.89 3.86 13.91
C ILE A 161 -10.49 2.69 14.81
N SER A 162 -10.64 1.47 14.29
CA SER A 162 -10.12 0.26 14.92
C SER A 162 -8.65 0.07 14.57
N ILE A 163 -7.88 -0.49 15.51
CA ILE A 163 -6.52 -0.98 15.28
C ILE A 163 -6.54 -2.50 15.18
N ALA A 164 -5.49 -3.07 14.60
CA ALA A 164 -5.32 -4.50 14.52
C ALA A 164 -4.95 -5.12 15.89
N ASP A 165 -5.24 -6.41 16.05
CA ASP A 165 -4.67 -7.24 17.11
C ASP A 165 -3.25 -7.65 16.75
N SER A 166 -2.42 -7.90 17.77
CA SER A 166 -1.08 -8.41 17.55
C SER A 166 -1.11 -9.84 17.04
N LEU A 167 -0.47 -10.08 15.89
CA LEU A 167 -0.27 -11.41 15.34
C LEU A 167 0.72 -12.19 16.22
N GLU A 168 0.34 -13.37 16.66
CA GLU A 168 1.26 -14.30 17.30
C GLU A 168 2.11 -15.02 16.24
N GLY A 169 3.42 -14.94 16.39
CA GLY A 169 4.35 -15.48 15.40
C GLY A 169 4.48 -14.61 14.15
N ASN A 170 4.60 -15.24 12.99
CA ASN A 170 4.81 -14.57 11.71
C ASN A 170 4.07 -15.21 10.53
N GLU A 171 3.05 -16.04 10.80
CA GLU A 171 2.32 -16.77 9.77
C GLU A 171 0.80 -16.63 9.96
N ILE A 172 0.09 -16.55 8.84
CA ILE A 172 -1.36 -16.66 8.77
C ILE A 172 -1.67 -17.88 7.90
N ASP A 173 -2.47 -18.79 8.40
CA ASP A 173 -2.95 -19.93 7.61
C ASP A 173 -4.15 -19.53 6.75
N LEU A 174 -4.11 -19.91 5.48
CA LEU A 174 -5.23 -19.81 4.56
C LEU A 174 -5.42 -21.16 3.85
N GLU A 175 -6.37 -21.93 4.34
CA GLU A 175 -6.69 -23.26 3.80
C GLU A 175 -5.47 -24.19 3.67
N GLY A 176 -4.59 -24.18 4.69
CA GLY A 176 -3.37 -24.98 4.73
C GLY A 176 -2.16 -24.37 4.01
N SER A 177 -2.33 -23.22 3.36
CA SER A 177 -1.23 -22.47 2.79
C SER A 177 -0.77 -21.37 3.75
N LYS A 178 0.55 -21.23 3.92
CA LYS A 178 1.12 -20.22 4.81
C LYS A 178 1.28 -18.87 4.08
N LEU A 179 0.81 -17.82 4.72
CA LEU A 179 1.10 -16.44 4.39
C LEU A 179 2.10 -15.95 5.44
N VAL A 180 3.32 -15.63 5.00
CA VAL A 180 4.45 -15.37 5.90
C VAL A 180 4.74 -13.88 6.00
N VAL A 181 4.71 -13.35 7.22
CA VAL A 181 5.07 -11.96 7.51
C VAL A 181 6.58 -11.80 7.56
N VAL A 182 7.11 -10.89 6.78
CA VAL A 182 8.53 -10.54 6.74
C VAL A 182 8.73 -9.13 7.27
N ARG A 183 9.47 -8.98 8.37
CA ARG A 183 9.83 -7.67 8.95
C ARG A 183 10.88 -7.00 8.10
N LEU A 184 10.55 -5.86 7.53
CA LEU A 184 11.44 -5.09 6.66
C LEU A 184 12.30 -4.10 7.47
N GLY A 185 11.74 -3.54 8.52
CA GLY A 185 12.31 -2.45 9.31
C GLY A 185 11.81 -1.10 8.81
N HIS A 186 12.69 -0.12 8.64
CA HIS A 186 12.32 1.19 8.12
C HIS A 186 12.19 1.16 6.58
N THR A 187 11.06 1.68 6.07
CA THR A 187 10.87 2.00 4.65
C THR A 187 10.34 3.44 4.52
N ASP A 188 9.10 3.65 4.11
CA ASP A 188 8.40 4.93 4.14
C ASP A 188 8.09 5.42 5.57
N THR A 189 8.01 4.47 6.51
CA THR A 189 7.93 4.67 7.96
C THR A 189 8.65 3.53 8.68
N ASP A 190 8.68 3.55 10.01
CA ASP A 190 9.30 2.49 10.82
C ASP A 190 8.41 1.25 10.95
N ASP A 191 9.04 0.11 11.27
CA ASP A 191 8.41 -1.16 11.61
C ASP A 191 7.53 -1.73 10.49
N THR A 192 7.85 -1.42 9.23
CA THR A 192 7.12 -1.94 8.08
C THR A 192 7.34 -3.43 7.87
N THR A 193 6.35 -4.06 7.26
CA THR A 193 6.37 -5.48 6.92
C THR A 193 5.86 -5.69 5.50
N CYS A 194 6.18 -6.85 4.92
CA CYS A 194 5.46 -7.36 3.76
C CYS A 194 4.86 -8.73 4.08
N LEU A 195 3.85 -9.14 3.32
CA LEU A 195 3.28 -10.47 3.39
C LEU A 195 3.72 -11.28 2.17
N HIS A 196 4.43 -12.37 2.41
CA HIS A 196 4.89 -13.32 1.39
C HIS A 196 3.95 -14.53 1.34
N VAL A 197 3.54 -14.92 0.14
CA VAL A 197 2.72 -16.11 -0.14
C VAL A 197 3.56 -17.09 -0.97
N PRO A 198 4.37 -17.96 -0.33
CA PRO A 198 5.34 -18.81 -1.04
C PRO A 198 4.71 -19.71 -2.08
N SER A 199 3.50 -20.24 -1.81
CA SER A 199 2.80 -21.19 -2.69
C SER A 199 2.50 -20.66 -4.09
N ILE A 200 2.45 -19.31 -4.25
CA ILE A 200 2.19 -18.63 -5.53
C ILE A 200 3.24 -17.58 -5.88
N GLY A 201 4.35 -17.51 -5.10
CA GLY A 201 5.44 -16.56 -5.33
C GLY A 201 5.03 -15.10 -5.25
N LEU A 202 4.01 -14.76 -4.45
CA LEU A 202 3.46 -13.42 -4.33
C LEU A 202 4.01 -12.70 -3.10
N VAL A 203 4.39 -11.42 -3.25
CA VAL A 203 4.71 -10.51 -2.15
C VAL A 203 3.80 -9.29 -2.20
N LEU A 204 3.10 -9.01 -1.08
CA LEU A 204 2.34 -7.80 -0.83
C LEU A 204 3.26 -6.88 -0.02
N ALA A 205 3.85 -5.90 -0.69
CA ALA A 205 4.98 -5.16 -0.16
C ALA A 205 4.60 -3.93 0.67
N GLY A 206 3.30 -3.56 0.72
CA GLY A 206 2.91 -2.27 1.28
C GLY A 206 3.71 -1.14 0.64
N ASP A 207 4.02 -0.13 1.42
CA ASP A 207 4.75 1.06 0.95
C ASP A 207 6.28 0.88 0.90
N ALA A 208 6.76 -0.35 1.12
CA ALA A 208 8.14 -0.67 0.76
C ALA A 208 8.40 -0.58 -0.75
N ILE A 209 7.36 -0.77 -1.58
CA ILE A 209 7.41 -0.71 -3.04
C ILE A 209 6.35 0.28 -3.56
N TYR A 210 6.74 1.08 -4.55
CA TYR A 210 5.88 2.01 -5.27
C TYR A 210 5.91 1.72 -6.77
N ASN A 211 4.75 1.69 -7.41
CA ASN A 211 4.62 1.35 -8.82
C ASN A 211 3.98 2.49 -9.62
N GLY A 212 4.82 3.29 -10.29
CA GLY A 212 4.39 4.45 -11.06
C GLY A 212 3.90 5.65 -10.23
N ILE A 213 4.06 5.60 -8.91
CA ILE A 213 3.72 6.67 -7.96
C ILE A 213 5.03 7.18 -7.33
N HIS A 214 5.14 8.49 -7.06
CA HIS A 214 6.27 9.02 -6.30
C HIS A 214 6.22 8.51 -4.84
N PRO A 215 7.27 7.82 -4.36
CA PRO A 215 7.36 7.33 -2.98
C PRO A 215 7.23 8.44 -1.94
N PHE A 216 6.68 8.09 -0.79
CA PHE A 216 6.62 8.96 0.38
C PHE A 216 7.91 8.81 1.21
N LEU A 217 8.78 9.83 1.15
CA LEU A 217 10.06 9.83 1.88
C LEU A 217 10.10 10.86 3.03
N ASN A 218 8.94 11.40 3.43
CA ASN A 218 8.88 12.45 4.46
C ASN A 218 9.37 11.99 5.83
N GLU A 219 9.16 10.72 6.17
CA GLU A 219 9.55 10.14 7.45
C GLU A 219 10.95 9.48 7.39
N SER A 220 11.74 9.80 6.35
CA SER A 220 13.05 9.20 6.14
C SER A 220 14.15 10.26 6.06
N ASN A 221 15.29 9.94 6.64
CA ASN A 221 16.55 10.65 6.48
C ASN A 221 17.55 9.84 5.64
N ARG A 222 18.79 10.32 5.48
CA ARG A 222 19.82 9.59 4.72
C ARG A 222 20.03 8.16 5.23
N GLN A 223 20.15 7.99 6.56
CA GLN A 223 20.42 6.69 7.17
C GLN A 223 19.24 5.73 6.97
N THR A 224 18.02 6.19 7.18
CA THR A 224 16.83 5.35 7.05
C THR A 224 16.50 5.03 5.59
N ARG A 225 16.86 5.90 4.62
CA ARG A 225 16.80 5.56 3.18
C ARG A 225 17.77 4.43 2.81
N LEU A 226 18.94 4.35 3.44
CA LEU A 226 19.84 3.20 3.28
C LEU A 226 19.25 1.92 3.90
N GLN A 227 18.54 2.03 5.02
CA GLN A 227 17.79 0.90 5.59
C GLN A 227 16.66 0.45 4.66
N TRP A 228 15.99 1.38 3.99
CA TRP A 228 14.98 1.03 2.99
C TRP A 228 15.59 0.26 1.81
N LEU A 229 16.75 0.65 1.31
CA LEU A 229 17.45 -0.14 0.28
C LEU A 229 17.73 -1.57 0.76
N ALA A 230 18.17 -1.76 2.01
CA ALA A 230 18.35 -3.08 2.60
C ALA A 230 17.02 -3.85 2.79
N ALA A 231 15.91 -3.16 3.03
CA ALA A 231 14.58 -3.77 3.07
C ALA A 231 14.17 -4.32 1.69
N LEU A 232 14.51 -3.61 0.61
CA LEU A 232 14.29 -4.11 -0.76
C LEU A 232 15.12 -5.37 -1.06
N ASP A 233 16.33 -5.49 -0.51
CA ASP A 233 17.14 -6.70 -0.65
C ASP A 233 16.47 -7.91 0.04
N LYS A 234 15.79 -7.71 1.17
CA LYS A 234 15.00 -8.77 1.82
C LYS A 234 13.84 -9.24 0.94
N ILE A 235 13.13 -8.32 0.28
CA ILE A 235 12.03 -8.66 -0.64
C ILE A 235 12.56 -9.42 -1.85
N ASP A 236 13.65 -8.96 -2.45
CA ASP A 236 14.28 -9.57 -3.62
C ASP A 236 14.78 -10.99 -3.31
N ALA A 237 15.32 -11.21 -2.10
CA ALA A 237 15.78 -12.52 -1.64
C ALA A 237 14.64 -13.58 -1.56
N LEU A 238 13.38 -13.16 -1.47
CA LEU A 238 12.21 -14.06 -1.54
C LEU A 238 11.96 -14.60 -2.95
N LYS A 239 12.62 -14.04 -3.98
CA LYS A 239 12.49 -14.38 -5.39
C LYS A 239 11.02 -14.41 -5.85
N PRO A 240 10.26 -13.34 -5.64
CA PRO A 240 8.85 -13.32 -5.98
C PRO A 240 8.61 -13.39 -7.48
N SER A 241 7.50 -14.03 -7.89
CA SER A 241 6.98 -13.95 -9.26
C SER A 241 6.08 -12.73 -9.47
N ALA A 242 5.50 -12.20 -8.39
CA ALA A 242 4.70 -10.99 -8.38
C ALA A 242 4.94 -10.17 -7.10
N VAL A 243 4.97 -8.84 -7.24
CA VAL A 243 5.14 -7.90 -6.13
C VAL A 243 4.10 -6.79 -6.25
N VAL A 244 3.15 -6.78 -5.33
CA VAL A 244 2.11 -5.74 -5.27
C VAL A 244 2.59 -4.60 -4.38
N ALA A 245 2.64 -3.40 -4.94
CA ALA A 245 2.97 -2.18 -4.24
C ALA A 245 1.77 -1.64 -3.45
N GLY A 246 1.98 -0.98 -2.31
CA GLY A 246 0.93 -0.30 -1.55
C GLY A 246 0.30 0.87 -2.32
N HIS A 247 1.13 1.54 -3.13
CA HIS A 247 0.69 2.58 -4.08
C HIS A 247 1.10 2.21 -5.49
N LYS A 248 0.11 2.09 -6.39
CA LYS A 248 0.36 1.75 -7.80
C LYS A 248 -0.60 2.45 -8.75
N ILE A 249 -0.14 2.72 -9.95
CA ILE A 249 -1.05 3.05 -11.06
C ILE A 249 -1.92 1.82 -11.33
N PRO A 250 -3.26 1.94 -11.35
CA PRO A 250 -4.17 0.79 -11.41
C PRO A 250 -3.93 -0.16 -12.59
N THR A 251 -3.46 0.37 -13.71
CA THR A 251 -3.21 -0.39 -14.95
C THR A 251 -1.83 -1.02 -15.03
N ASN A 252 -0.92 -0.68 -14.11
CA ASN A 252 0.43 -1.27 -14.11
C ASN A 252 0.38 -2.72 -13.61
N ASP A 253 1.28 -3.56 -14.15
CA ASP A 253 1.45 -4.93 -13.69
C ASP A 253 2.13 -5.01 -12.31
N ASP A 254 2.12 -6.19 -11.71
CA ASP A 254 2.76 -6.48 -10.42
C ASP A 254 4.09 -7.22 -10.60
N SER A 255 4.86 -6.84 -11.63
CA SER A 255 6.16 -7.42 -11.93
C SER A 255 7.19 -7.18 -10.81
N PRO A 256 8.07 -8.15 -10.51
CA PRO A 256 9.18 -7.96 -9.58
C PRO A 256 10.16 -6.84 -9.97
N ARG A 257 10.14 -6.34 -11.21
CA ARG A 257 10.93 -5.18 -11.62
C ARG A 257 10.63 -3.93 -10.77
N ASN A 258 9.43 -3.85 -10.17
CA ASN A 258 9.05 -2.75 -9.27
C ASN A 258 10.00 -2.62 -8.06
N ILE A 259 10.69 -3.71 -7.67
CA ILE A 259 11.71 -3.69 -6.62
C ILE A 259 12.87 -2.81 -7.06
N GLU A 260 13.43 -3.05 -8.25
CA GLU A 260 14.58 -2.29 -8.75
C GLU A 260 14.17 -0.86 -9.16
N GLU A 261 12.98 -0.65 -9.69
CA GLU A 261 12.46 0.68 -9.99
C GLU A 261 12.32 1.55 -8.72
N THR A 262 11.87 0.96 -7.61
CA THR A 262 11.81 1.65 -6.30
C THR A 262 13.23 1.88 -5.75
N ARG A 263 14.11 0.89 -5.85
CA ARG A 263 15.52 0.98 -5.45
C ARG A 263 16.23 2.12 -6.16
N GLN A 264 16.09 2.19 -7.49
CA GLN A 264 16.72 3.21 -8.29
C GLN A 264 16.18 4.61 -7.93
N TYR A 265 14.87 4.74 -7.72
CA TYR A 265 14.27 6.00 -7.28
C TYR A 265 14.87 6.50 -5.95
N ILE A 266 15.01 5.62 -4.96
CA ILE A 266 15.58 5.97 -3.65
C ILE A 266 17.07 6.36 -3.80
N ARG A 267 17.85 5.65 -4.60
CA ARG A 267 19.25 5.97 -4.90
C ARG A 267 19.38 7.35 -5.57
N ASP A 268 18.53 7.63 -6.54
CA ASP A 268 18.52 8.92 -7.23
C ASP A 268 18.09 10.06 -6.30
N PHE A 269 17.10 9.82 -5.44
CA PHE A 269 16.70 10.81 -4.43
C PHE A 269 17.86 11.12 -3.46
N ILE A 270 18.57 10.11 -2.96
CA ILE A 270 19.74 10.30 -2.09
C ILE A 270 20.81 11.12 -2.82
N ARG A 271 21.19 10.71 -4.03
CA ARG A 271 22.21 11.38 -4.85
C ARG A 271 21.87 12.83 -5.17
N LEU A 272 20.62 13.08 -5.57
CA LEU A 272 20.16 14.43 -5.92
C LEU A 272 19.96 15.29 -4.68
N ASN A 273 19.56 14.71 -3.55
CA ASN A 273 19.53 15.44 -2.28
C ASN A 273 20.92 15.96 -1.90
N ASP A 274 21.96 15.14 -2.06
CA ASP A 274 23.35 15.58 -1.78
C ASP A 274 23.84 16.65 -2.80
N ALA A 275 23.33 16.64 -4.04
CA ALA A 275 23.77 17.53 -5.13
C ALA A 275 22.97 18.84 -5.27
N THR A 276 21.87 19.01 -4.53
CA THR A 276 21.00 20.19 -4.60
C THR A 276 21.01 20.96 -3.27
N LYS A 277 20.68 22.25 -3.31
CA LYS A 277 20.66 23.10 -2.10
C LYS A 277 19.25 23.36 -1.58
N THR A 278 18.24 23.33 -2.45
CA THR A 278 16.87 23.68 -2.09
C THR A 278 15.91 22.55 -2.40
N ALA A 279 14.75 22.54 -1.71
CA ALA A 279 13.66 21.62 -1.99
C ALA A 279 13.17 21.73 -3.45
N ARG A 280 13.14 22.94 -3.99
CA ARG A 280 12.72 23.18 -5.37
C ARG A 280 13.69 22.54 -6.37
N GLU A 281 14.99 22.72 -6.20
CA GLU A 281 15.99 22.08 -7.05
C GLU A 281 15.90 20.55 -7.01
N LEU A 282 15.76 19.97 -5.82
CA LEU A 282 15.62 18.53 -5.66
C LEU A 282 14.34 18.02 -6.36
N TYR A 283 13.20 18.71 -6.13
CA TYR A 283 11.93 18.38 -6.76
C TYR A 283 12.04 18.42 -8.30
N ASP A 284 12.55 19.52 -8.86
CA ASP A 284 12.67 19.69 -10.32
C ASP A 284 13.57 18.62 -10.94
N ARG A 285 14.71 18.30 -10.31
CA ARG A 285 15.64 17.27 -10.79
C ARG A 285 15.04 15.85 -10.71
N MET A 286 14.25 15.57 -9.70
CA MET A 286 13.55 14.29 -9.61
C MET A 286 12.44 14.17 -10.66
N LEU A 287 11.72 15.25 -10.96
CA LEU A 287 10.72 15.27 -12.04
C LEU A 287 11.33 15.11 -13.42
N GLU A 288 12.56 15.61 -13.66
CA GLU A 288 13.30 15.35 -14.91
C GLU A 288 13.57 13.85 -15.12
N LEU A 289 13.89 13.11 -14.04
CA LEU A 289 14.16 11.68 -14.11
C LEU A 289 12.87 10.83 -14.13
N TYR A 290 11.81 11.30 -13.48
CA TYR A 290 10.56 10.56 -13.27
C TYR A 290 9.33 11.40 -13.64
N PRO A 291 9.22 11.84 -14.91
CA PRO A 291 8.22 12.83 -15.33
C PRO A 291 6.77 12.31 -15.30
N ASP A 292 6.58 10.99 -15.35
CA ASP A 292 5.27 10.34 -15.53
C ASP A 292 4.74 9.69 -14.24
N ARG A 293 5.51 9.73 -13.13
CA ARG A 293 5.01 9.21 -11.86
C ARG A 293 3.91 10.09 -11.30
N ALA A 294 2.81 9.48 -10.86
CA ALA A 294 1.72 10.19 -10.21
C ALA A 294 2.10 10.62 -8.78
N ASN A 295 1.30 11.49 -8.20
CA ASN A 295 1.49 12.10 -6.88
C ASN A 295 2.78 12.90 -6.71
N PRO A 296 3.05 13.90 -7.56
CA PRO A 296 4.19 14.81 -7.38
C PRO A 296 4.13 15.57 -6.04
N GLY A 297 2.97 15.61 -5.38
CA GLY A 297 2.82 16.15 -4.04
C GLY A 297 3.59 15.36 -2.98
N SER A 298 3.72 14.04 -3.12
CA SER A 298 4.58 13.22 -2.25
C SER A 298 6.05 13.57 -2.45
N LEU A 299 6.49 13.72 -3.70
CA LEU A 299 7.85 14.15 -4.01
C LEU A 299 8.14 15.55 -3.44
N TRP A 300 7.21 16.51 -3.61
CA TRP A 300 7.38 17.87 -3.09
C TRP A 300 7.56 17.89 -1.57
N SER A 301 6.66 17.22 -0.83
CA SER A 301 6.78 17.14 0.62
C SER A 301 8.04 16.40 1.07
N SER A 302 8.45 15.35 0.36
CA SER A 302 9.70 14.62 0.63
C SER A 302 10.94 15.48 0.38
N ALA A 303 10.95 16.28 -0.68
CA ALA A 303 12.04 17.22 -0.94
C ALA A 303 12.12 18.32 0.13
N ALA A 304 10.96 18.85 0.57
CA ALA A 304 10.90 19.83 1.63
C ALA A 304 11.42 19.26 2.97
N ALA A 305 10.99 18.05 3.36
CA ALA A 305 11.46 17.38 4.56
C ALA A 305 12.99 17.13 4.51
N ALA A 306 13.50 16.61 3.39
CA ALA A 306 14.91 16.31 3.23
C ALA A 306 15.83 17.55 3.32
N LYS A 307 15.33 18.74 2.95
CA LYS A 307 16.09 20.01 3.05
C LYS A 307 15.91 20.74 4.37
N ALA A 308 14.90 20.40 5.15
CA ALA A 308 14.74 20.91 6.51
C ALA A 308 15.69 20.23 7.52
N GLU A 309 16.22 19.04 7.18
CA GLU A 309 17.19 18.27 7.98
C GLU A 309 18.65 18.67 7.73
N SER A 310 18.92 19.57 6.76
CA SER A 310 20.28 19.88 6.25
C SER A 310 20.94 21.05 6.96
#